data_ea32c0a01cf6295840cc536553dfe6f0
#
_entry.id   ea32c0a01cf6295840cc536553dfe6f0
#
_cell.length_a   1.000
_cell.length_b   1.000
_cell.length_c   1.000
_cell.angle_alpha   90.00
_cell.angle_beta   90.00
_cell.angle_gamma   90.00
#
_symmetry.space_group_name_H-M   'P 1'
#
loop_
_entity.id
_entity.type
_entity.pdbx_description
1 polymer ?
#
loop_
_entity_poly.entity_id
_entity_poly.type
_entity_poly.pdbx_seq_one_letter_code
_entity_poly.pdbx_strand_id
1 'polypeptide(L)'
;MGRKSTKQNKNIYQTSREEAGYTREGAAELLEFISADRIEKIESERSLPHPDEILAMANSYKNPSLCNYYCSHECPIGQEYVPEVQFKELSQITLEMLASLNSLEKEKNRLIEITVDGQITEDEMKDFEKIQEQLFQISMAIDSLQLWVQKALADGRIDKKD
;
A
#
# COMPACT_ATOMS: atom_id res chain seq x y z
N MET A 1 2.72 -11.59 29.21
CA MET A 1 2.01 -12.03 27.98
C MET A 1 0.59 -11.48 28.00
N GLY A 2 0.29 -10.46 27.21
CA GLY A 2 -1.05 -9.89 27.10
C GLY A 2 -2.02 -10.85 26.42
N ARG A 3 -3.25 -10.89 26.89
CA ARG A 3 -4.30 -11.76 26.33
C ARG A 3 -4.72 -11.20 24.97
N LYS A 4 -4.60 -11.99 23.88
CA LYS A 4 -5.11 -11.61 22.56
C LYS A 4 -6.62 -11.38 22.64
N SER A 5 -7.10 -10.27 22.04
CA SER A 5 -8.52 -9.97 21.96
C SER A 5 -9.27 -11.05 21.17
N THR A 6 -10.43 -11.49 21.71
CA THR A 6 -11.32 -12.46 21.06
C THR A 6 -12.35 -11.83 20.13
N LYS A 7 -12.23 -10.53 19.82
CA LYS A 7 -13.12 -9.82 18.88
C LYS A 7 -13.01 -10.43 17.48
N GLN A 8 -14.14 -10.77 16.87
CA GLN A 8 -14.20 -11.34 15.51
C GLN A 8 -13.89 -10.30 14.40
N ASN A 9 -14.16 -9.01 14.64
CA ASN A 9 -13.86 -7.92 13.71
C ASN A 9 -12.76 -7.03 14.30
N LYS A 10 -11.51 -7.32 13.96
CA LYS A 10 -10.35 -6.48 14.26
C LYS A 10 -10.06 -5.62 13.03
N ASN A 11 -9.82 -4.32 13.23
CA ASN A 11 -9.33 -3.49 12.15
C ASN A 11 -7.84 -3.77 11.86
N ILE A 12 -7.34 -3.22 10.78
CA ILE A 12 -5.96 -3.45 10.33
C ILE A 12 -4.91 -3.01 11.36
N TYR A 13 -5.16 -1.93 12.11
CA TYR A 13 -4.24 -1.40 13.12
C TYR A 13 -4.10 -2.35 14.31
N GLN A 14 -5.24 -2.87 14.80
CA GLN A 14 -5.23 -3.88 15.86
C GLN A 14 -4.54 -5.16 15.41
N THR A 15 -4.85 -5.64 14.22
CA THR A 15 -4.24 -6.86 13.66
C THR A 15 -2.73 -6.70 13.56
N SER A 16 -2.25 -5.59 12.99
CA SER A 16 -0.82 -5.31 12.83
C SER A 16 -0.07 -5.23 14.17
N ARG A 17 -0.67 -4.59 15.19
CA ARG A 17 -0.08 -4.54 16.52
C ARG A 17 0.03 -5.91 17.15
N GLU A 18 -1.03 -6.72 17.06
CA GLU A 18 -1.06 -8.06 17.64
C GLU A 18 -0.11 -9.03 16.92
N GLU A 19 0.03 -8.92 15.61
CA GLU A 19 1.00 -9.68 14.81
C GLU A 19 2.44 -9.30 15.15
N ALA A 20 2.68 -8.04 15.45
CA ALA A 20 3.97 -7.56 15.97
C ALA A 20 4.23 -7.98 17.42
N GLY A 21 3.25 -8.59 18.12
CA GLY A 21 3.40 -9.15 19.44
C GLY A 21 3.19 -8.15 20.59
N TYR A 22 2.67 -6.94 20.34
CA TYR A 22 2.49 -5.91 21.35
C TYR A 22 1.09 -5.91 21.96
N THR A 23 1.00 -5.66 23.29
CA THR A 23 -0.21 -5.16 23.94
C THR A 23 -0.39 -3.69 23.60
N ARG A 24 -1.56 -3.08 23.94
CA ARG A 24 -1.75 -1.62 23.76
C ARG A 24 -0.78 -0.80 24.60
N GLU A 25 -0.54 -1.24 25.82
CA GLU A 25 0.41 -0.62 26.74
C GLU A 25 1.85 -0.71 26.20
N GLY A 26 2.26 -1.91 25.75
CA GLY A 26 3.59 -2.09 25.16
C GLY A 26 3.77 -1.33 23.84
N ALA A 27 2.71 -1.19 23.05
CA ALA A 27 2.75 -0.35 21.86
C ALA A 27 2.84 1.14 22.21
N ALA A 28 2.12 1.60 23.26
CA ALA A 28 2.21 2.98 23.70
C ALA A 28 3.60 3.34 24.22
N GLU A 29 4.27 2.44 24.94
CA GLU A 29 5.67 2.62 25.36
C GLU A 29 6.63 2.73 24.17
N LEU A 30 6.41 1.91 23.13
CA LEU A 30 7.24 1.91 21.91
C LEU A 30 7.02 3.14 21.05
N LEU A 31 5.77 3.63 20.96
CA LEU A 31 5.37 4.76 20.13
C LEU A 31 5.57 6.12 20.81
N GLU A 32 5.87 6.15 22.12
CA GLU A 32 6.18 7.30 22.97
C GLU A 32 5.12 8.40 23.01
N PHE A 33 4.63 8.89 21.87
CA PHE A 33 3.66 10.00 21.78
C PHE A 33 2.21 9.56 21.59
N ILE A 34 1.94 8.25 21.46
CA ILE A 34 0.60 7.69 21.26
C ILE A 34 0.22 6.87 22.51
N SER A 35 -0.74 7.36 23.29
CA SER A 35 -1.19 6.65 24.51
C SER A 35 -1.98 5.37 24.20
N ALA A 36 -2.03 4.44 25.14
CA ALA A 36 -2.82 3.21 25.01
C ALA A 36 -4.33 3.48 24.79
N ASP A 37 -4.87 4.56 25.40
CA ASP A 37 -6.25 5.01 25.16
C ASP A 37 -6.43 5.53 23.71
N ARG A 38 -5.43 6.23 23.16
CA ARG A 38 -5.46 6.67 21.77
C ARG A 38 -5.42 5.48 20.80
N ILE A 39 -4.55 4.50 21.05
CA ILE A 39 -4.48 3.25 20.28
C ILE A 39 -5.83 2.53 20.34
N GLU A 40 -6.46 2.44 21.49
CA GLU A 40 -7.77 1.80 21.65
C GLU A 40 -8.87 2.52 20.85
N LYS A 41 -8.87 3.87 20.80
CA LYS A 41 -9.82 4.65 20.01
C LYS A 41 -9.65 4.43 18.49
N ILE A 42 -8.41 4.31 18.02
CA ILE A 42 -8.11 3.98 16.62
C ILE A 42 -8.57 2.55 16.29
N GLU A 43 -8.20 1.57 17.12
CA GLU A 43 -8.55 0.15 16.93
C GLU A 43 -10.05 -0.14 17.05
N SER A 44 -10.78 0.69 17.78
CA SER A 44 -12.25 0.59 17.91
C SER A 44 -13.01 1.47 16.91
N GLU A 45 -12.28 2.14 15.99
CA GLU A 45 -12.84 3.03 14.96
C GLU A 45 -13.62 4.24 15.53
N ARG A 46 -13.38 4.57 16.81
CA ARG A 46 -13.99 5.75 17.45
C ARG A 46 -13.31 7.06 17.06
N SER A 47 -12.11 6.97 16.48
CA SER A 47 -11.36 8.12 16.00
C SER A 47 -10.41 7.68 14.90
N LEU A 48 -10.38 8.42 13.81
CA LEU A 48 -9.39 8.23 12.75
C LEU A 48 -7.98 8.57 13.28
N PRO A 49 -6.97 7.80 12.87
CA PRO A 49 -5.59 8.13 13.19
C PRO A 49 -5.11 9.35 12.41
N HIS A 50 -4.06 10.00 12.89
CA HIS A 50 -3.34 11.03 12.16
C HIS A 50 -2.21 10.39 11.32
N PRO A 51 -1.77 11.03 10.21
CA PRO A 51 -0.74 10.48 9.32
C PRO A 51 0.58 10.14 10.03
N ASP A 52 0.99 10.96 11.00
CA ASP A 52 2.18 10.75 11.83
C ASP A 52 2.05 9.54 12.76
N GLU A 53 0.85 9.32 13.32
CA GLU A 53 0.55 8.13 14.11
C GLU A 53 0.66 6.85 13.26
N ILE A 54 0.12 6.89 12.02
CA ILE A 54 0.20 5.75 11.11
C ILE A 54 1.63 5.45 10.71
N LEU A 55 2.41 6.49 10.39
CA LEU A 55 3.82 6.32 10.04
C LEU A 55 4.61 5.68 11.19
N ALA A 56 4.37 6.12 12.42
CA ALA A 56 4.99 5.54 13.62
C ALA A 56 4.56 4.08 13.84
N MET A 57 3.26 3.78 13.71
CA MET A 57 2.74 2.42 13.81
C MET A 57 3.32 1.51 12.73
N ALA A 58 3.35 1.95 11.48
CA ALA A 58 3.91 1.19 10.35
C ALA A 58 5.36 0.78 10.59
N ASN A 59 6.17 1.72 11.07
CA ASN A 59 7.58 1.49 11.39
C ASN A 59 7.74 0.54 12.59
N SER A 60 7.03 0.80 13.67
CA SER A 60 7.17 0.06 14.93
C SER A 60 6.60 -1.36 14.84
N TYR A 61 5.50 -1.56 14.11
CA TYR A 61 4.91 -2.87 13.88
C TYR A 61 5.51 -3.59 12.68
N LYS A 62 6.47 -2.97 11.98
CA LYS A 62 7.11 -3.50 10.76
C LYS A 62 6.10 -3.86 9.68
N ASN A 63 5.03 -3.06 9.57
CA ASN A 63 3.97 -3.25 8.58
C ASN A 63 3.77 -1.99 7.72
N PRO A 64 4.55 -1.82 6.64
CA PRO A 64 4.44 -0.66 5.75
C PRO A 64 3.08 -0.57 5.03
N SER A 65 2.30 -1.67 4.93
CA SER A 65 0.97 -1.66 4.33
C SER A 65 -0.01 -0.74 5.06
N LEU A 66 0.23 -0.41 6.34
CA LEU A 66 -0.60 0.54 7.08
C LEU A 66 -0.64 1.94 6.45
N CYS A 67 0.49 2.39 5.88
CA CYS A 67 0.55 3.68 5.21
C CYS A 67 -0.29 3.70 3.93
N ASN A 68 -0.19 2.65 3.10
CA ASN A 68 -1.01 2.56 1.89
C ASN A 68 -2.49 2.42 2.24
N TYR A 69 -2.84 1.58 3.22
CA TYR A 69 -4.21 1.44 3.69
C TYR A 69 -4.80 2.76 4.14
N TYR A 70 -4.10 3.52 4.99
CA TYR A 70 -4.56 4.83 5.45
C TYR A 70 -4.79 5.78 4.27
N CYS A 71 -3.83 5.86 3.34
CA CYS A 71 -3.97 6.73 2.17
C CYS A 71 -5.17 6.35 1.30
N SER A 72 -5.33 5.05 0.99
CA SER A 72 -6.38 4.60 0.07
C SER A 72 -7.79 4.52 0.69
N HIS A 73 -7.91 4.44 2.03
CA HIS A 73 -9.22 4.24 2.69
C HIS A 73 -9.67 5.38 3.61
N GLU A 74 -8.74 6.10 4.24
CA GLU A 74 -9.07 7.06 5.29
C GLU A 74 -8.71 8.51 4.95
N CYS A 75 -7.68 8.73 4.11
CA CYS A 75 -7.28 10.06 3.66
C CYS A 75 -8.14 10.50 2.46
N PRO A 76 -8.90 11.61 2.54
CA PRO A 76 -9.75 12.06 1.43
C PRO A 76 -8.99 12.29 0.12
N ILE A 77 -7.76 12.82 0.20
CA ILE A 77 -6.90 13.00 -0.99
C ILE A 77 -6.41 11.65 -1.50
N GLY A 78 -6.01 10.77 -0.59
CA GLY A 78 -5.50 9.45 -0.96
C GLY A 78 -6.56 8.55 -1.61
N GLN A 79 -7.81 8.63 -1.18
CA GLN A 79 -8.94 7.90 -1.80
C GLN A 79 -9.11 8.23 -3.28
N GLU A 80 -8.75 9.45 -3.71
CA GLU A 80 -8.82 9.87 -5.11
C GLU A 80 -7.57 9.48 -5.91
N TYR A 81 -6.39 9.47 -5.28
CA TYR A 81 -5.11 9.42 -6.01
C TYR A 81 -4.22 8.23 -5.67
N VAL A 82 -4.52 7.50 -4.61
CA VAL A 82 -3.66 6.40 -4.13
C VAL A 82 -4.42 5.08 -4.21
N PRO A 83 -4.07 4.19 -5.15
CA PRO A 83 -4.69 2.88 -5.22
C PRO A 83 -4.32 2.02 -4.02
N GLU A 84 -5.22 1.13 -3.64
CA GLU A 84 -4.91 0.11 -2.65
C GLU A 84 -3.93 -0.91 -3.22
N VAL A 85 -2.81 -1.10 -2.52
CA VAL A 85 -1.77 -2.05 -2.88
C VAL A 85 -1.78 -3.22 -1.91
N GLN A 86 -2.04 -4.42 -2.42
CA GLN A 86 -1.96 -5.64 -1.61
C GLN A 86 -0.53 -6.16 -1.56
N PHE A 87 -0.13 -6.66 -0.37
CA PHE A 87 1.14 -7.34 -0.24
C PHE A 87 1.13 -8.65 -1.04
N LYS A 88 2.17 -8.83 -1.88
CA LYS A 88 2.35 -10.02 -2.73
C LYS A 88 3.77 -10.56 -2.58
N GLU A 89 3.96 -11.81 -2.91
CA GLU A 89 5.29 -12.42 -3.00
C GLU A 89 6.06 -11.91 -4.22
N LEU A 90 7.39 -11.78 -4.10
CA LEU A 90 8.25 -11.22 -5.15
C LEU A 90 8.10 -11.92 -6.49
N SER A 91 7.95 -13.25 -6.48
CA SER A 91 7.75 -14.04 -7.70
C SER A 91 6.45 -13.68 -8.44
N GLN A 92 5.37 -13.46 -7.70
CA GLN A 92 4.09 -13.04 -8.25
C GLN A 92 4.19 -11.62 -8.84
N ILE A 93 4.80 -10.67 -8.11
CA ILE A 93 5.04 -9.31 -8.59
C ILE A 93 5.84 -9.33 -9.89
N THR A 94 6.90 -10.14 -9.95
CA THR A 94 7.75 -10.27 -11.14
C THR A 94 6.95 -10.78 -12.35
N LEU A 95 6.12 -11.80 -12.17
CA LEU A 95 5.29 -12.34 -13.24
C LEU A 95 4.25 -11.33 -13.75
N GLU A 96 3.57 -10.62 -12.85
CA GLU A 96 2.60 -9.58 -13.19
C GLU A 96 3.28 -8.42 -13.94
N MET A 97 4.46 -7.98 -13.49
CA MET A 97 5.24 -6.94 -14.15
C MET A 97 5.66 -7.35 -15.58
N LEU A 98 6.21 -8.55 -15.72
CA LEU A 98 6.63 -9.05 -17.05
C LEU A 98 5.44 -9.22 -18.00
N ALA A 99 4.30 -9.69 -17.50
CA ALA A 99 3.08 -9.81 -18.31
C ALA A 99 2.60 -8.43 -18.79
N SER A 100 2.58 -7.43 -17.91
CA SER A 100 2.16 -6.06 -18.24
C SER A 100 3.12 -5.38 -19.22
N LEU A 101 4.44 -5.54 -19.04
CA LEU A 101 5.44 -5.02 -19.98
C LEU A 101 5.33 -5.67 -21.37
N ASN A 102 5.14 -6.98 -21.44
CA ASN A 102 4.93 -7.68 -22.71
C ASN A 102 3.63 -7.26 -23.42
N SER A 103 2.59 -6.92 -22.64
CA SER A 103 1.35 -6.38 -23.18
C SER A 103 1.54 -4.98 -23.76
N LEU A 104 2.22 -4.10 -23.03
CA LEU A 104 2.51 -2.74 -23.46
C LEU A 104 3.42 -2.70 -24.70
N GLU A 105 4.40 -3.61 -24.80
CA GLU A 105 5.29 -3.68 -25.97
C GLU A 105 4.51 -3.95 -27.28
N LYS A 106 3.41 -4.69 -27.22
CA LYS A 106 2.53 -4.93 -28.38
C LYS A 106 1.77 -3.66 -28.81
N GLU A 107 1.45 -2.79 -27.87
CA GLU A 107 0.68 -1.56 -28.13
C GLU A 107 1.59 -0.32 -28.32
N LYS A 108 2.90 -0.46 -28.18
CA LYS A 108 3.85 0.64 -28.23
C LYS A 108 3.72 1.51 -29.49
N ASN A 109 3.64 0.89 -30.66
CA ASN A 109 3.51 1.63 -31.91
C ASN A 109 2.18 2.37 -32.00
N ARG A 110 1.10 1.75 -31.50
CA ARG A 110 -0.21 2.38 -31.44
C ARG A 110 -0.25 3.58 -30.51
N LEU A 111 0.41 3.48 -29.36
CA LEU A 111 0.56 4.63 -28.45
C LEU A 111 1.30 5.80 -29.12
N ILE A 112 2.38 5.52 -29.87
CA ILE A 112 3.12 6.54 -30.59
C ILE A 112 2.22 7.20 -31.64
N GLU A 113 1.47 6.42 -32.43
CA GLU A 113 0.56 6.93 -33.46
C GLU A 113 -0.49 7.87 -32.86
N ILE A 114 -1.18 7.45 -31.80
CA ILE A 114 -2.24 8.22 -31.14
C ILE A 114 -1.71 9.53 -30.56
N THR A 115 -0.44 9.56 -30.11
CA THR A 115 0.11 10.72 -29.37
C THR A 115 0.90 11.70 -30.24
N VAL A 116 1.08 11.42 -31.53
CA VAL A 116 1.92 12.24 -32.44
C VAL A 116 1.46 13.69 -32.54
N ASP A 117 0.15 13.94 -32.62
CA ASP A 117 -0.42 15.28 -32.78
C ASP A 117 -0.87 15.91 -31.47
N GLY A 118 -0.76 15.16 -30.35
CA GLY A 118 -1.16 15.61 -29.00
C GLY A 118 -2.67 15.71 -28.80
N GLN A 119 -3.47 15.12 -29.69
CA GLN A 119 -4.93 15.06 -29.58
C GLN A 119 -5.37 13.60 -29.71
N ILE A 120 -6.39 13.21 -28.94
CA ILE A 120 -6.96 11.86 -29.01
C ILE A 120 -8.36 11.99 -29.61
N THR A 121 -8.56 11.40 -30.75
CA THR A 121 -9.83 11.42 -31.47
C THR A 121 -10.81 10.36 -30.93
N GLU A 122 -12.10 10.46 -31.28
CA GLU A 122 -13.12 9.52 -30.79
C GLU A 122 -12.84 8.06 -31.20
N ASP A 123 -12.29 7.85 -32.39
CA ASP A 123 -11.94 6.53 -32.91
C ASP A 123 -10.65 5.96 -32.29
N GLU A 124 -9.78 6.80 -31.74
CA GLU A 124 -8.59 6.41 -31.00
C GLU A 124 -8.83 6.16 -29.51
N MET A 125 -9.93 6.70 -28.95
CA MET A 125 -10.22 6.68 -27.52
C MET A 125 -10.19 5.25 -26.95
N LYS A 126 -10.77 4.28 -27.66
CA LYS A 126 -10.82 2.88 -27.21
C LYS A 126 -9.41 2.25 -27.10
N ASP A 127 -8.53 2.53 -28.04
CA ASP A 127 -7.14 2.03 -28.00
C ASP A 127 -6.38 2.73 -26.89
N PHE A 128 -6.60 4.04 -26.72
CA PHE A 128 -5.99 4.82 -25.67
C PHE A 128 -6.40 4.34 -24.26
N GLU A 129 -7.68 4.09 -24.01
CA GLU A 129 -8.19 3.53 -22.75
C GLU A 129 -7.55 2.18 -22.42
N LYS A 130 -7.41 1.30 -23.43
CA LYS A 130 -6.73 0.01 -23.27
C LYS A 130 -5.26 0.18 -22.87
N ILE A 131 -4.56 1.13 -23.49
CA ILE A 131 -3.17 1.43 -23.17
C ILE A 131 -3.05 2.03 -21.77
N GLN A 132 -3.95 2.94 -21.38
CA GLN A 132 -4.01 3.49 -20.02
C GLN A 132 -4.18 2.40 -18.97
N GLU A 133 -5.07 1.43 -19.19
CA GLU A 133 -5.24 0.28 -18.29
C GLU A 133 -3.94 -0.53 -18.15
N GLN A 134 -3.21 -0.77 -19.23
CA GLN A 134 -1.93 -1.47 -19.16
C GLN A 134 -0.85 -0.69 -18.40
N LEU A 135 -0.79 0.63 -18.59
CA LEU A 135 0.11 1.50 -17.83
C LEU A 135 -0.25 1.51 -16.33
N PHE A 136 -1.55 1.50 -16.02
CA PHE A 136 -2.00 1.37 -14.63
C PHE A 136 -1.57 0.04 -14.00
N GLN A 137 -1.67 -1.08 -14.71
CA GLN A 137 -1.20 -2.39 -14.23
C GLN A 137 0.31 -2.40 -13.97
N ILE A 138 1.11 -1.72 -14.79
CA ILE A 138 2.55 -1.54 -14.55
C ILE A 138 2.79 -0.71 -13.28
N SER A 139 2.06 0.39 -13.10
CA SER A 139 2.15 1.20 -11.89
C SER A 139 1.84 0.36 -10.64
N MET A 140 0.76 -0.42 -10.66
CA MET A 140 0.38 -1.31 -9.55
C MET A 140 1.46 -2.36 -9.24
N ALA A 141 2.11 -2.91 -10.26
CA ALA A 141 3.20 -3.86 -10.07
C ALA A 141 4.44 -3.20 -9.44
N ILE A 142 4.75 -1.95 -9.84
CA ILE A 142 5.83 -1.15 -9.25
C ILE A 142 5.53 -0.82 -7.79
N ASP A 143 4.31 -0.38 -7.47
CA ASP A 143 3.90 -0.07 -6.10
C ASP A 143 3.94 -1.32 -5.22
N SER A 144 3.52 -2.47 -5.75
CA SER A 144 3.61 -3.77 -5.06
C SER A 144 5.07 -4.16 -4.78
N LEU A 145 5.98 -3.90 -5.73
CA LEU A 145 7.40 -4.13 -5.54
C LEU A 145 7.99 -3.21 -4.47
N GLN A 146 7.62 -1.93 -4.47
CA GLN A 146 8.06 -0.98 -3.45
C GLN A 146 7.58 -1.39 -2.07
N LEU A 147 6.32 -1.82 -1.93
CA LEU A 147 5.77 -2.32 -0.68
C LEU A 147 6.52 -3.58 -0.19
N TRP A 148 6.81 -4.51 -1.10
CA TRP A 148 7.61 -5.70 -0.79
C TRP A 148 9.02 -5.32 -0.31
N VAL A 149 9.70 -4.37 -0.97
CA VAL A 149 11.03 -3.87 -0.55
C VAL A 149 10.96 -3.24 0.83
N GLN A 150 9.97 -2.38 1.10
CA GLN A 150 9.81 -1.78 2.42
C GLN A 150 9.59 -2.84 3.51
N LYS A 151 8.79 -3.85 3.23
CA LYS A 151 8.56 -4.97 4.15
C LYS A 151 9.83 -5.81 4.36
N ALA A 152 10.59 -6.10 3.30
CA ALA A 152 11.83 -6.84 3.37
C ALA A 152 12.92 -6.10 4.18
N LEU A 153 12.99 -4.76 4.07
CA LEU A 153 13.84 -3.91 4.89
C LEU A 153 13.41 -3.92 6.37
N ALA A 154 12.11 -3.77 6.64
CA ALA A 154 11.58 -3.79 8.00
C ALA A 154 11.81 -5.14 8.70
N ASP A 155 11.77 -6.24 7.95
CA ASP A 155 12.03 -7.59 8.45
C ASP A 155 13.55 -7.92 8.52
N GLY A 156 14.43 -7.06 8.01
CA GLY A 156 15.88 -7.31 7.95
C GLY A 156 16.27 -8.39 6.94
N ARG A 157 15.45 -8.65 5.92
CA ARG A 157 15.74 -9.60 4.83
C ARG A 157 16.68 -9.02 3.77
N ILE A 158 16.71 -7.70 3.68
CA ILE A 158 17.64 -6.95 2.82
C ILE A 158 18.18 -5.75 3.60
N ASP A 159 19.40 -5.33 3.31
CA ASP A 159 20.02 -4.16 3.92
C ASP A 159 19.75 -2.91 3.09
N LYS A 160 19.56 -1.78 3.79
CA LYS A 160 19.54 -0.48 3.13
C LYS A 160 20.96 -0.19 2.66
N LYS A 161 21.20 -0.16 1.35
CA LYS A 161 22.46 0.36 0.83
C LYS A 161 22.48 1.87 1.02
N ASP A 162 23.53 2.35 1.70
CA ASP A 162 23.86 3.77 1.78
C ASP A 162 24.13 4.37 0.39
#